data_de5468f8e797e160b2854521eb934ef3
#
_entry.id   de5468f8e797e160b2854521eb934ef3
#
_cell.length_a   1.000
_cell.length_b   1.000
_cell.length_c   1.000
_cell.angle_alpha   90.00
_cell.angle_beta   90.00
_cell.angle_gamma   90.00
#
_symmetry.space_group_name_H-M   'P 1'
#
loop_
_entity.id
_entity.type
_entity.pdbx_description
1 polymer ?
#
loop_
_entity_poly.entity_id
_entity_poly.type
_entity_poly.pdbx_seq_one_letter_code
_entity_poly.pdbx_strand_id
1 'polypeptide(L)'
;MVAVDYLLAGMISVLTGLDRVALVQIMISRPLVAGPLTGWALGNPLVGLEIGMLLELLWLGRLPVGAAIPPDDTQVAVGATVLAAGTGHFVGLDGMPLVLLSVLIAIPLGKFGQVFDKLARQVNDRLAVSGYNALMSGHTAKMERCHLLGLVSFGLASLATALVIVLVGTFVLFTFAPVLIGAIQEAGLSLQYSLILVGAAVLLGTTNVNRGISLFCTAFIGTLLVLWLR
;
A
#
# COMPACT_ATOMS: atom_id res chain seq x y z
N MET A 1 -12.97 -10.38 -13.82
CA MET A 1 -12.13 -9.23 -14.23
C MET A 1 -11.56 -9.50 -15.61
N VAL A 2 -11.56 -8.49 -16.45
CA VAL A 2 -11.02 -8.55 -17.81
C VAL A 2 -9.57 -8.04 -17.77
N ALA A 3 -8.73 -8.44 -18.76
CA ALA A 3 -7.34 -7.97 -18.84
C ALA A 3 -7.19 -6.44 -18.79
N VAL A 4 -8.21 -5.70 -19.28
CA VAL A 4 -8.27 -4.24 -19.22
C VAL A 4 -8.25 -3.72 -17.78
N ASP A 5 -8.92 -4.38 -16.85
CA ASP A 5 -9.00 -3.94 -15.46
C ASP A 5 -7.61 -3.95 -14.80
N TYR A 6 -6.82 -5.00 -15.06
CA TYR A 6 -5.44 -5.09 -14.57
C TYR A 6 -4.50 -4.06 -15.21
N LEU A 7 -4.72 -3.74 -16.49
CA LEU A 7 -3.98 -2.66 -17.16
C LEU A 7 -4.30 -1.31 -16.54
N LEU A 8 -5.57 -1.02 -16.26
CA LEU A 8 -5.99 0.21 -15.59
C LEU A 8 -5.40 0.30 -14.18
N ALA A 9 -5.41 -0.79 -13.39
CA ALA A 9 -4.77 -0.82 -12.08
C ALA A 9 -3.26 -0.58 -12.18
N GLY A 10 -2.59 -1.14 -13.20
CA GLY A 10 -1.18 -0.87 -13.48
C GLY A 10 -0.91 0.60 -13.83
N MET A 11 -1.76 1.23 -14.63
CA MET A 11 -1.67 2.67 -14.94
C MET A 11 -1.85 3.53 -13.67
N ILE A 12 -2.83 3.19 -12.83
CA ILE A 12 -3.06 3.87 -11.55
C ILE A 12 -1.85 3.71 -10.64
N SER A 13 -1.26 2.51 -10.57
CA SER A 13 -0.02 2.25 -9.84
C SER A 13 1.11 3.19 -10.27
N VAL A 14 1.33 3.33 -11.58
CA VAL A 14 2.37 4.23 -12.13
C VAL A 14 2.05 5.70 -11.80
N LEU A 15 0.83 6.15 -12.03
CA LEU A 15 0.43 7.54 -11.80
C LEU A 15 0.54 7.93 -10.32
N THR A 16 0.00 7.09 -9.43
CA THR A 16 0.07 7.34 -7.99
C THR A 16 1.50 7.23 -7.45
N GLY A 17 2.30 6.33 -8.01
CA GLY A 17 3.71 6.22 -7.67
C GLY A 17 4.55 7.41 -8.11
N LEU A 18 4.29 7.97 -9.28
CA LEU A 18 4.91 9.21 -9.75
C LEU A 18 4.49 10.42 -8.90
N ASP A 19 3.21 10.53 -8.53
CA ASP A 19 2.73 11.57 -7.63
C ASP A 19 3.41 11.53 -6.25
N ARG A 20 3.76 10.33 -5.79
CA ARG A 20 4.43 10.16 -4.50
C ARG A 20 5.81 10.80 -4.42
N VAL A 21 6.61 10.73 -5.50
CA VAL A 21 8.04 11.04 -5.46
C VAL A 21 8.53 12.04 -6.50
N ALA A 22 7.89 12.15 -7.68
CA ALA A 22 8.51 12.79 -8.82
C ALA A 22 7.64 13.79 -9.57
N LEU A 23 6.33 13.64 -9.57
CA LEU A 23 5.45 14.43 -10.44
C LEU A 23 4.28 15.00 -9.66
N VAL A 24 4.02 16.29 -9.80
CA VAL A 24 2.87 17.06 -9.28
C VAL A 24 2.69 17.05 -7.75
N GLN A 25 2.75 15.90 -7.10
CA GLN A 25 2.65 15.72 -5.63
C GLN A 25 1.39 16.34 -5.01
N ILE A 26 0.22 16.03 -5.61
CA ILE A 26 -1.10 16.49 -5.15
C ILE A 26 -1.81 15.48 -4.24
N MET A 27 -1.07 14.51 -3.69
CA MET A 27 -1.54 13.52 -2.73
C MET A 27 -2.52 12.47 -3.30
N ILE A 28 -2.56 12.24 -4.61
CA ILE A 28 -3.30 11.10 -5.17
C ILE A 28 -2.64 9.76 -4.82
N SER A 29 -1.38 9.81 -4.40
CA SER A 29 -0.62 8.69 -3.85
C SER A 29 -1.09 8.23 -2.47
N ARG A 30 -1.90 9.02 -1.75
CA ARG A 30 -2.40 8.62 -0.42
C ARG A 30 -3.30 7.39 -0.53
N PRO A 31 -3.19 6.41 0.38
CA PRO A 31 -4.03 5.21 0.40
C PRO A 31 -5.52 5.49 0.29
N LEU A 32 -6.00 6.56 0.95
CA LEU A 32 -7.39 7.00 0.94
C LEU A 32 -7.88 7.44 -0.46
N VAL A 33 -6.97 7.78 -1.37
CA VAL A 33 -7.27 8.18 -2.76
C VAL A 33 -6.92 7.05 -3.73
N ALA A 34 -5.73 6.47 -3.60
CA ALA A 34 -5.24 5.41 -4.48
C ALA A 34 -6.11 4.14 -4.41
N GLY A 35 -6.58 3.77 -3.21
CA GLY A 35 -7.47 2.64 -3.01
C GLY A 35 -8.80 2.78 -3.77
N PRO A 36 -9.62 3.80 -3.48
CA PRO A 36 -10.88 4.03 -4.20
C PRO A 36 -10.71 4.21 -5.71
N LEU A 37 -9.64 4.88 -6.16
CA LEU A 37 -9.35 5.05 -7.58
C LEU A 37 -9.10 3.70 -8.26
N THR A 38 -8.33 2.83 -7.62
CA THR A 38 -8.10 1.45 -8.08
C THR A 38 -9.39 0.64 -8.04
N GLY A 39 -10.13 0.73 -6.93
CA GLY A 39 -11.43 0.06 -6.79
C GLY A 39 -12.44 0.50 -7.84
N TRP A 40 -12.46 1.77 -8.18
CA TRP A 40 -13.32 2.30 -9.25
C TRP A 40 -12.96 1.70 -10.62
N ALA A 41 -11.68 1.61 -10.94
CA ALA A 41 -11.22 0.96 -12.19
C ALA A 41 -11.59 -0.53 -12.25
N LEU A 42 -11.72 -1.18 -11.08
CA LEU A 42 -12.08 -2.60 -10.97
C LEU A 42 -13.59 -2.84 -10.74
N GLY A 43 -14.42 -1.79 -10.79
CA GLY A 43 -15.86 -1.87 -10.57
C GLY A 43 -16.31 -2.02 -9.11
N ASN A 44 -15.38 -1.90 -8.15
CA ASN A 44 -15.63 -2.03 -6.71
C ASN A 44 -15.03 -0.87 -5.89
N PRO A 45 -15.50 0.37 -6.06
CA PRO A 45 -14.92 1.54 -5.37
C PRO A 45 -15.03 1.46 -3.84
N LEU A 46 -16.06 0.80 -3.31
CA LEU A 46 -16.25 0.65 -1.86
C LEU A 46 -15.15 -0.21 -1.24
N VAL A 47 -14.78 -1.31 -1.86
CA VAL A 47 -13.65 -2.16 -1.42
C VAL A 47 -12.35 -1.36 -1.39
N GLY A 48 -12.11 -0.54 -2.43
CA GLY A 48 -10.94 0.34 -2.46
C GLY A 48 -10.98 1.40 -1.36
N LEU A 49 -12.15 1.94 -1.01
CA LEU A 49 -12.33 2.89 0.07
C LEU A 49 -12.07 2.25 1.44
N GLU A 50 -12.61 1.07 1.69
CA GLU A 50 -12.38 0.32 2.93
C GLU A 50 -10.89 0.05 3.17
N ILE A 51 -10.18 -0.41 2.14
CA ILE A 51 -8.74 -0.63 2.18
C ILE A 51 -7.99 0.68 2.37
N GLY A 52 -8.37 1.71 1.62
CA GLY A 52 -7.75 3.03 1.70
C GLY A 52 -7.87 3.64 3.09
N MET A 53 -9.04 3.56 3.73
CA MET A 53 -9.26 4.06 5.09
C MET A 53 -8.40 3.32 6.13
N LEU A 54 -8.33 1.99 6.07
CA LEU A 54 -7.53 1.19 6.99
C LEU A 54 -6.04 1.51 6.88
N LEU A 55 -5.54 1.58 5.64
CA LEU A 55 -4.13 1.85 5.39
C LEU A 55 -3.75 3.30 5.68
N GLU A 56 -4.59 4.26 5.32
CA GLU A 56 -4.37 5.67 5.65
C GLU A 56 -4.25 5.86 7.15
N LEU A 57 -5.16 5.26 7.92
CA LEU A 57 -5.14 5.33 9.37
C LEU A 57 -3.91 4.64 9.96
N LEU A 58 -3.52 3.47 9.42
CA LEU A 58 -2.36 2.72 9.86
C LEU A 58 -1.05 3.51 9.68
N TRP A 59 -0.94 4.26 8.60
CA TRP A 59 0.27 5.03 8.28
C TRP A 59 0.19 6.52 8.60
N LEU A 60 -0.87 6.96 9.23
CA LEU A 60 -1.06 8.38 9.60
C LEU A 60 0.11 8.95 10.43
N GLY A 61 0.68 8.13 11.31
CA GLY A 61 1.84 8.51 12.13
C GLY A 61 3.20 8.39 11.47
N ARG A 62 3.28 7.88 10.23
CA ARG A 62 4.55 7.69 9.51
C ARG A 62 4.84 8.86 8.59
N LEU A 63 5.43 9.90 9.15
CA LEU A 63 5.97 10.98 8.32
C LEU A 63 7.30 10.55 7.70
N PRO A 64 7.53 10.77 6.40
CA PRO A 64 8.83 10.55 5.78
C PRO A 64 9.81 11.62 6.28
N VAL A 65 10.57 11.28 7.31
CA VAL A 65 11.55 12.20 7.91
C VAL A 65 12.96 11.76 7.49
N GLY A 66 13.69 12.66 6.89
CA GLY A 66 15.10 12.47 6.51
C GLY A 66 15.28 11.52 5.31
N ALA A 67 16.42 10.82 5.28
CA ALA A 67 16.80 9.92 4.19
C ALA A 67 16.15 8.52 4.24
N ALA A 68 15.26 8.28 5.20
CA ALA A 68 14.60 6.99 5.33
C ALA A 68 13.57 6.79 4.20
N ILE A 69 13.66 5.65 3.52
CA ILE A 69 12.67 5.23 2.52
C ILE A 69 11.62 4.39 3.26
N PRO A 70 10.39 4.90 3.46
CA PRO A 70 9.33 4.12 4.10
C PRO A 70 8.85 3.00 3.17
N PRO A 71 8.19 1.94 3.69
CA PRO A 71 7.44 0.99 2.88
C PRO A 71 6.45 1.71 1.97
N ASP A 72 6.18 1.13 0.80
CA ASP A 72 5.33 1.76 -0.20
C ASP A 72 3.84 1.58 0.15
N ASP A 73 3.30 2.53 0.91
CA ASP A 73 1.91 2.59 1.33
C ASP A 73 0.93 2.74 0.17
N THR A 74 1.32 3.50 -0.85
CA THR A 74 0.54 3.70 -2.08
C THR A 74 0.35 2.38 -2.81
N GLN A 75 1.44 1.65 -3.08
CA GLN A 75 1.38 0.39 -3.82
C GLN A 75 0.74 -0.73 -2.98
N VAL A 76 0.83 -0.65 -1.65
CA VAL A 76 0.08 -1.54 -0.76
C VAL A 76 -1.43 -1.30 -0.91
N ALA A 77 -1.88 -0.05 -1.00
CA ALA A 77 -3.29 0.26 -1.21
C ALA A 77 -3.79 -0.23 -2.57
N VAL A 78 -3.03 0.06 -3.65
CA VAL A 78 -3.34 -0.41 -4.99
C VAL A 78 -3.36 -1.95 -5.03
N GLY A 79 -2.31 -2.60 -4.56
CA GLY A 79 -2.17 -4.06 -4.59
C GLY A 79 -3.22 -4.78 -3.75
N ALA A 80 -3.49 -4.31 -2.51
CA ALA A 80 -4.54 -4.87 -1.66
C ALA A 80 -5.93 -4.74 -2.30
N THR A 81 -6.19 -3.61 -2.98
CA THR A 81 -7.47 -3.41 -3.68
C THR A 81 -7.60 -4.36 -4.88
N VAL A 82 -6.52 -4.56 -5.64
CA VAL A 82 -6.51 -5.56 -6.73
C VAL A 82 -6.74 -6.96 -6.19
N LEU A 83 -6.10 -7.32 -5.07
CA LEU A 83 -6.31 -8.62 -4.43
C LEU A 83 -7.76 -8.79 -3.99
N ALA A 84 -8.32 -7.84 -3.25
CA ALA A 84 -9.67 -7.95 -2.70
C ALA A 84 -10.74 -7.92 -3.82
N ALA A 85 -10.65 -6.99 -4.76
CA ALA A 85 -11.63 -6.87 -5.84
C ALA A 85 -11.46 -7.94 -6.93
N GLY A 86 -10.22 -8.41 -7.14
CA GLY A 86 -9.88 -9.30 -8.26
C GLY A 86 -9.98 -10.78 -7.95
N THR A 87 -9.70 -11.19 -6.71
CA THR A 87 -9.59 -12.62 -6.38
C THR A 87 -10.82 -13.20 -5.66
N GLY A 88 -11.73 -12.36 -5.17
CA GLY A 88 -12.90 -12.79 -4.40
C GLY A 88 -13.72 -13.89 -5.10
N HIS A 89 -14.00 -13.69 -6.37
CA HIS A 89 -14.74 -14.68 -7.17
C HIS A 89 -14.04 -16.05 -7.30
N PHE A 90 -12.71 -16.08 -7.28
CA PHE A 90 -11.96 -17.32 -7.42
C PHE A 90 -11.79 -18.07 -6.09
N VAL A 91 -11.79 -17.33 -4.98
CA VAL A 91 -11.57 -17.91 -3.65
C VAL A 91 -12.91 -18.20 -2.95
N GLY A 92 -14.01 -17.75 -3.55
CA GLY A 92 -15.35 -17.92 -2.97
C GLY A 92 -15.60 -17.09 -1.72
N LEU A 93 -14.94 -15.91 -1.66
CA LEU A 93 -14.93 -15.05 -0.50
C LEU A 93 -15.26 -13.62 -0.90
N ASP A 94 -16.17 -13.07 -0.15
CA ASP A 94 -16.61 -11.70 -0.33
C ASP A 94 -16.58 -10.94 1.01
N GLY A 95 -16.59 -9.62 0.91
CA GLY A 95 -16.76 -8.73 2.04
C GLY A 95 -15.51 -8.55 2.89
N MET A 96 -15.74 -8.17 4.15
CA MET A 96 -14.69 -7.71 5.07
C MET A 96 -13.57 -8.73 5.37
N PRO A 97 -13.83 -10.05 5.47
CA PRO A 97 -12.77 -11.05 5.63
C PRO A 97 -11.71 -11.00 4.53
N LEU A 98 -12.14 -10.85 3.28
CA LEU A 98 -11.24 -10.75 2.13
C LEU A 98 -10.47 -9.43 2.12
N VAL A 99 -11.12 -8.32 2.46
CA VAL A 99 -10.50 -6.99 2.60
C VAL A 99 -9.36 -7.04 3.62
N LEU A 100 -9.64 -7.54 4.83
CA LEU A 100 -8.65 -7.64 5.91
C LEU A 100 -7.50 -8.56 5.54
N LEU A 101 -7.79 -9.70 4.93
CA LEU A 101 -6.76 -10.65 4.51
C LEU A 101 -5.87 -10.05 3.41
N SER A 102 -6.46 -9.36 2.44
CA SER A 102 -5.73 -8.68 1.37
C SER A 102 -4.79 -7.59 1.92
N VAL A 103 -5.27 -6.79 2.89
CA VAL A 103 -4.47 -5.78 3.58
C VAL A 103 -3.33 -6.44 4.37
N LEU A 104 -3.62 -7.49 5.13
CA LEU A 104 -2.62 -8.21 5.94
C LEU A 104 -1.50 -8.80 5.08
N ILE A 105 -1.82 -9.33 3.90
CA ILE A 105 -0.85 -9.87 2.96
C ILE A 105 -0.06 -8.76 2.27
N ALA A 106 -0.71 -7.66 1.87
CA ALA A 106 -0.07 -6.59 1.13
C ALA A 106 0.92 -5.76 1.96
N ILE A 107 0.65 -5.53 3.25
CA ILE A 107 1.51 -4.72 4.14
C ILE A 107 2.98 -5.20 4.16
N PRO A 108 3.30 -6.46 4.44
CA PRO A 108 4.69 -6.92 4.44
C PRO A 108 5.33 -6.87 3.05
N LEU A 109 4.54 -7.09 1.99
CA LEU A 109 5.02 -7.02 0.61
C LEU A 109 5.35 -5.59 0.18
N GLY A 110 4.76 -4.57 0.80
CA GLY A 110 5.11 -3.17 0.59
C GLY A 110 6.57 -2.82 0.88
N LYS A 111 7.30 -3.67 1.63
CA LYS A 111 8.74 -3.52 1.84
C LYS A 111 9.56 -3.68 0.57
N PHE A 112 9.08 -4.44 -0.41
CA PHE A 112 9.76 -4.54 -1.71
C PHE A 112 9.81 -3.19 -2.43
N GLY A 113 8.85 -2.31 -2.17
CA GLY A 113 8.86 -0.93 -2.66
C GLY A 113 10.11 -0.16 -2.25
N GLN A 114 10.63 -0.39 -1.03
CA GLN A 114 11.88 0.24 -0.59
C GLN A 114 13.08 -0.19 -1.46
N VAL A 115 13.11 -1.44 -1.90
CA VAL A 115 14.17 -1.97 -2.75
C VAL A 115 14.09 -1.34 -4.14
N PHE A 116 12.90 -1.34 -4.75
CA PHE A 116 12.69 -0.79 -6.09
C PHE A 116 12.88 0.74 -6.11
N ASP A 117 12.41 1.46 -5.08
CA ASP A 117 12.65 2.90 -4.96
C ASP A 117 14.14 3.22 -4.83
N LYS A 118 14.88 2.43 -4.02
CA LYS A 118 16.33 2.56 -3.91
C LYS A 118 17.05 2.34 -5.24
N LEU A 119 16.64 1.33 -6.00
CA LEU A 119 17.19 1.07 -7.34
C LEU A 119 16.89 2.22 -8.30
N ALA A 120 15.66 2.72 -8.30
CA ALA A 120 15.27 3.86 -9.13
C ALA A 120 16.10 5.12 -8.79
N ARG A 121 16.34 5.41 -7.50
CA ARG A 121 17.21 6.52 -7.07
C ARG A 121 18.64 6.35 -7.58
N GLN A 122 19.21 5.14 -7.49
CA GLN A 122 20.56 4.88 -8.01
C GLN A 122 20.65 5.09 -9.53
N VAL A 123 19.61 4.70 -10.28
CA VAL A 123 19.54 4.99 -11.72
C VAL A 123 19.45 6.50 -11.95
N ASN A 124 18.60 7.19 -11.19
CA ASN A 124 18.42 8.63 -11.32
C ASN A 124 19.66 9.44 -10.96
N ASP A 125 20.47 9.00 -9.99
CA ASP A 125 21.76 9.63 -9.68
C ASP A 125 22.70 9.61 -10.91
N ARG A 126 22.77 8.48 -11.61
CA ARG A 126 23.57 8.34 -12.86
C ARG A 126 23.01 9.20 -13.98
N LEU A 127 21.67 9.25 -14.13
CA LEU A 127 21.00 10.08 -15.12
C LEU A 127 21.22 11.57 -14.84
N ALA A 128 21.21 11.99 -13.57
CA ALA A 128 21.48 13.38 -13.17
C ALA A 128 22.89 13.82 -13.57
N VAL A 129 23.91 12.99 -13.31
CA VAL A 129 25.30 13.26 -13.74
C VAL A 129 25.41 13.33 -15.28
N SER A 130 24.76 12.39 -15.98
CA SER A 130 24.76 12.39 -17.46
C SER A 130 24.04 13.63 -18.02
N GLY A 131 22.92 14.02 -17.42
CA GLY A 131 22.16 15.21 -17.80
C GLY A 131 22.95 16.50 -17.56
N TYR A 132 23.64 16.60 -16.42
CA TYR A 132 24.52 17.72 -16.12
C TYR A 132 25.65 17.87 -17.14
N ASN A 133 26.35 16.77 -17.45
CA ASN A 133 27.41 16.77 -18.46
C ASN A 133 26.90 17.14 -19.86
N ALA A 134 25.69 16.69 -20.21
CA ALA A 134 25.05 17.04 -21.47
C ALA A 134 24.73 18.54 -21.54
N LEU A 135 24.24 19.12 -20.44
CA LEU A 135 23.94 20.55 -20.35
C LEU A 135 25.23 21.40 -20.53
N MET A 136 26.30 21.02 -19.83
CA MET A 136 27.61 21.70 -19.94
C MET A 136 28.20 21.60 -21.33
N SER A 137 27.86 20.58 -22.12
CA SER A 137 28.25 20.37 -23.50
C SER A 137 27.30 21.03 -24.52
N GLY A 138 26.26 21.76 -24.06
CA GLY A 138 25.26 22.37 -24.93
C GLY A 138 24.20 21.40 -25.53
N HIS A 139 24.14 20.14 -25.08
CA HIS A 139 23.23 19.14 -25.60
C HIS A 139 21.93 19.09 -24.78
N THR A 140 21.06 20.08 -24.93
CA THR A 140 19.81 20.23 -24.15
C THR A 140 18.85 19.04 -24.35
N ALA A 141 18.70 18.51 -25.58
CA ALA A 141 17.85 17.36 -25.86
C ALA A 141 18.29 16.09 -25.10
N LYS A 142 19.59 15.91 -24.86
CA LYS A 142 20.09 14.78 -24.05
C LYS A 142 19.77 14.97 -22.58
N MET A 143 19.89 16.18 -22.06
CA MET A 143 19.49 16.52 -20.68
C MET A 143 18.00 16.23 -20.47
N GLU A 144 17.12 16.66 -21.39
CA GLU A 144 15.68 16.42 -21.33
C GLU A 144 15.36 14.93 -21.32
N ARG A 145 16.02 14.14 -22.20
CA ARG A 145 15.87 12.66 -22.19
C ARG A 145 16.29 12.05 -20.86
N CYS A 146 17.36 12.49 -20.23
CA CYS A 146 17.77 12.01 -18.92
C CYS A 146 16.71 12.29 -17.87
N HIS A 147 16.06 13.47 -17.90
CA HIS A 147 14.98 13.81 -17.00
C HIS A 147 13.75 12.89 -17.20
N LEU A 148 13.32 12.71 -18.44
CA LEU A 148 12.18 11.82 -18.74
C LEU A 148 12.46 10.37 -18.35
N LEU A 149 13.69 9.85 -18.60
CA LEU A 149 14.10 8.52 -18.16
C LEU A 149 14.07 8.39 -16.62
N GLY A 150 14.36 9.47 -15.91
CA GLY A 150 14.23 9.52 -14.46
C GLY A 150 12.79 9.31 -13.99
N LEU A 151 11.82 9.94 -14.63
CA LEU A 151 10.40 9.72 -14.35
C LEU A 151 9.99 8.27 -14.65
N VAL A 152 10.43 7.74 -15.80
CA VAL A 152 10.15 6.34 -16.18
C VAL A 152 10.70 5.36 -15.13
N SER A 153 11.90 5.61 -14.59
CA SER A 153 12.50 4.73 -13.58
C SER A 153 11.65 4.63 -12.31
N PHE A 154 11.08 5.74 -11.83
CA PHE A 154 10.17 5.75 -10.68
C PHE A 154 8.82 5.09 -11.00
N GLY A 155 8.27 5.35 -12.20
CA GLY A 155 7.05 4.67 -12.65
C GLY A 155 7.21 3.15 -12.71
N LEU A 156 8.35 2.67 -13.23
CA LEU A 156 8.67 1.24 -13.27
C LEU A 156 8.88 0.64 -11.87
N ALA A 157 9.50 1.37 -10.95
CA ALA A 157 9.65 0.93 -9.56
C ALA A 157 8.30 0.74 -8.87
N SER A 158 7.37 1.68 -9.07
CA SER A 158 6.01 1.58 -8.55
C SER A 158 5.24 0.41 -9.14
N LEU A 159 5.28 0.26 -10.46
CA LEU A 159 4.66 -0.86 -11.16
C LEU A 159 5.23 -2.21 -10.70
N ALA A 160 6.55 -2.32 -10.56
CA ALA A 160 7.21 -3.52 -10.05
C ALA A 160 6.75 -3.87 -8.63
N THR A 161 6.61 -2.87 -7.76
CA THR A 161 6.09 -3.06 -6.40
C THR A 161 4.66 -3.59 -6.42
N ALA A 162 3.78 -2.96 -7.20
CA ALA A 162 2.39 -3.41 -7.34
C ALA A 162 2.31 -4.83 -7.90
N LEU A 163 3.10 -5.16 -8.93
CA LEU A 163 3.16 -6.50 -9.50
C LEU A 163 3.60 -7.55 -8.48
N VAL A 164 4.63 -7.27 -7.67
CA VAL A 164 5.06 -8.17 -6.60
C VAL A 164 3.93 -8.39 -5.60
N ILE A 165 3.25 -7.32 -5.16
CA ILE A 165 2.13 -7.43 -4.21
C ILE A 165 1.00 -8.27 -4.82
N VAL A 166 0.62 -8.02 -6.07
CA VAL A 166 -0.47 -8.75 -6.73
C VAL A 166 -0.10 -10.21 -6.98
N LEU A 167 1.08 -10.49 -7.55
CA LEU A 167 1.47 -11.87 -7.91
C LEU A 167 1.72 -12.73 -6.67
N VAL A 168 2.56 -12.24 -5.75
CA VAL A 168 2.87 -12.96 -4.51
C VAL A 168 1.65 -13.00 -3.61
N GLY A 169 0.93 -11.89 -3.50
CA GLY A 169 -0.29 -11.80 -2.70
C GLY A 169 -1.37 -12.76 -3.19
N THR A 170 -1.59 -12.87 -4.49
CA THR A 170 -2.52 -13.85 -5.08
C THR A 170 -2.12 -15.27 -4.72
N PHE A 171 -0.83 -15.62 -4.87
CA PHE A 171 -0.33 -16.94 -4.51
C PHE A 171 -0.55 -17.25 -3.02
N VAL A 172 -0.22 -16.32 -2.13
CA VAL A 172 -0.43 -16.46 -0.68
C VAL A 172 -1.93 -16.58 -0.37
N LEU A 173 -2.76 -15.77 -1.01
CA LEU A 173 -4.21 -15.77 -0.81
C LEU A 173 -4.80 -17.13 -1.17
N PHE A 174 -4.50 -17.67 -2.36
CA PHE A 174 -5.00 -18.99 -2.77
C PHE A 174 -4.51 -20.12 -1.86
N THR A 175 -3.30 -20.02 -1.32
CA THR A 175 -2.73 -21.08 -0.47
C THR A 175 -3.31 -21.06 0.93
N PHE A 176 -3.48 -19.87 1.54
CA PHE A 176 -3.83 -19.73 2.97
C PHE A 176 -5.25 -19.27 3.22
N ALA A 177 -5.95 -18.74 2.20
CA ALA A 177 -7.31 -18.25 2.38
C ALA A 177 -8.24 -19.29 3.05
N PRO A 178 -8.29 -20.56 2.63
CA PRO A 178 -9.23 -21.52 3.21
C PRO A 178 -9.10 -21.70 4.73
N VAL A 179 -7.86 -21.50 5.25
CA VAL A 179 -7.59 -21.63 6.70
C VAL A 179 -7.83 -20.33 7.45
N LEU A 180 -7.34 -19.21 6.87
CA LEU A 180 -7.37 -17.91 7.54
C LEU A 180 -8.76 -17.29 7.58
N ILE A 181 -9.59 -17.56 6.59
CA ILE A 181 -10.93 -16.99 6.52
C ILE A 181 -11.87 -17.54 7.58
N GLY A 182 -11.84 -18.84 7.84
CA GLY A 182 -12.61 -19.40 8.93
C GLY A 182 -12.32 -18.65 10.23
N ALA A 183 -11.06 -18.46 10.55
CA ALA A 183 -10.65 -17.72 11.75
C ALA A 183 -11.10 -16.25 11.76
N ILE A 184 -11.05 -15.56 10.61
CA ILE A 184 -11.46 -14.14 10.50
C ILE A 184 -12.99 -14.03 10.60
N GLN A 185 -13.75 -14.96 10.01
CA GLN A 185 -15.20 -15.00 10.08
C GLN A 185 -15.70 -15.31 11.51
N GLU A 186 -15.06 -16.27 12.18
CA GLU A 186 -15.34 -16.60 13.58
C GLU A 186 -15.03 -15.43 14.53
N ALA A 187 -14.01 -14.64 14.23
CA ALA A 187 -13.68 -13.44 14.99
C ALA A 187 -14.73 -12.32 14.87
N GLY A 188 -15.66 -12.39 13.92
CA GLY A 188 -16.73 -11.41 13.73
C GLY A 188 -16.28 -9.99 13.46
N LEU A 189 -15.06 -9.83 12.88
CA LEU A 189 -14.47 -8.52 12.61
C LEU A 189 -15.26 -7.79 11.53
N SER A 190 -15.69 -6.58 11.85
CA SER A 190 -16.29 -5.64 10.90
C SER A 190 -15.34 -4.47 10.61
N LEU A 191 -15.60 -3.73 9.53
CA LEU A 191 -14.84 -2.51 9.21
C LEU A 191 -14.82 -1.53 10.38
N GLN A 192 -15.94 -1.36 11.06
CA GLN A 192 -16.07 -0.46 12.20
C GLN A 192 -15.11 -0.84 13.34
N TYR A 193 -15.07 -2.10 13.74
CA TYR A 193 -14.14 -2.56 14.78
C TYR A 193 -12.70 -2.49 14.32
N SER A 194 -12.41 -2.83 13.07
CA SER A 194 -11.06 -2.76 12.51
C SER A 194 -10.52 -1.33 12.49
N LEU A 195 -11.32 -0.34 12.11
CA LEU A 195 -10.94 1.08 12.14
C LEU A 195 -10.65 1.56 13.57
N ILE A 196 -11.49 1.19 14.53
CA ILE A 196 -11.29 1.56 15.95
C ILE A 196 -9.98 0.94 16.48
N LEU A 197 -9.74 -0.34 16.21
CA LEU A 197 -8.53 -1.04 16.67
C LEU A 197 -7.26 -0.45 16.06
N VAL A 198 -7.24 -0.23 14.75
CA VAL A 198 -6.10 0.38 14.05
C VAL A 198 -5.87 1.80 14.54
N GLY A 199 -6.93 2.61 14.66
CA GLY A 199 -6.84 3.98 15.17
C GLY A 199 -6.29 4.05 16.60
N ALA A 200 -6.79 3.19 17.49
CA ALA A 200 -6.28 3.11 18.86
C ALA A 200 -4.80 2.69 18.89
N ALA A 201 -4.40 1.71 18.08
CA ALA A 201 -3.01 1.26 18.00
C ALA A 201 -2.07 2.36 17.48
N VAL A 202 -2.50 3.12 16.48
CA VAL A 202 -1.73 4.25 15.92
C VAL A 202 -1.61 5.39 16.94
N LEU A 203 -2.70 5.76 17.62
CA LEU A 203 -2.67 6.78 18.68
C LEU A 203 -1.71 6.38 19.81
N LEU A 204 -1.75 5.13 20.25
CA LEU A 204 -0.82 4.62 21.26
C LEU A 204 0.63 4.60 20.78
N GLY A 205 0.86 4.32 19.49
CA GLY A 205 2.19 4.34 18.89
C GLY A 205 2.77 5.75 18.72
N THR A 206 1.91 6.76 18.52
CA THR A 206 2.32 8.16 18.36
C THR A 206 2.49 8.90 19.70
N THR A 207 1.76 8.47 20.74
CA THR A 207 1.93 9.01 22.08
C THR A 207 3.15 8.35 22.73
N ASN A 208 4.18 9.16 23.00
CA ASN A 208 5.40 8.69 23.67
C ASN A 208 5.13 8.46 25.17
N VAL A 209 4.29 7.47 25.49
CA VAL A 209 3.95 7.10 26.88
C VAL A 209 4.93 6.05 27.35
N ASN A 210 5.64 6.36 28.44
CA ASN A 210 6.45 5.39 29.13
C ASN A 210 5.60 4.15 29.49
N ARG A 211 6.04 2.96 29.05
CA ARG A 211 5.32 1.68 29.19
C ARG A 211 4.03 1.54 28.37
N GLY A 212 3.92 2.20 27.21
CA GLY A 212 2.73 2.12 26.35
C GLY A 212 2.31 0.70 25.99
N ILE A 213 3.27 -0.20 25.71
CA ILE A 213 3.01 -1.62 25.43
C ILE A 213 2.39 -2.32 26.66
N SER A 214 2.90 -2.06 27.86
CA SER A 214 2.37 -2.64 29.09
C SER A 214 0.93 -2.18 29.36
N LEU A 215 0.65 -0.89 29.17
CA LEU A 215 -0.70 -0.34 29.29
C LEU A 215 -1.66 -0.94 28.26
N PHE A 216 -1.21 -1.07 27.01
CA PHE A 216 -2.00 -1.70 25.96
C PHE A 216 -2.33 -3.16 26.30
N CYS A 217 -1.34 -3.96 26.68
CA CYS A 217 -1.54 -5.36 27.06
C CYS A 217 -2.48 -5.49 28.27
N THR A 218 -2.34 -4.63 29.27
CA THR A 218 -3.21 -4.65 30.45
C THR A 218 -4.67 -4.29 30.11
N ALA A 219 -4.87 -3.26 29.27
CA ALA A 219 -6.20 -2.89 28.80
C ALA A 219 -6.83 -3.98 27.92
N PHE A 220 -6.05 -4.59 27.03
CA PHE A 220 -6.49 -5.67 26.17
C PHE A 220 -6.93 -6.90 26.96
N ILE A 221 -6.08 -7.36 27.90
CA ILE A 221 -6.38 -8.50 28.79
C ILE A 221 -7.60 -8.18 29.67
N GLY A 222 -7.68 -6.97 30.21
CA GLY A 222 -8.84 -6.53 31.01
C GLY A 222 -10.14 -6.57 30.20
N THR A 223 -10.11 -6.09 28.96
CA THR A 223 -11.28 -6.14 28.08
C THR A 223 -11.68 -7.57 27.74
N LEU A 224 -10.71 -8.45 27.44
CA LEU A 224 -10.98 -9.86 27.19
C LEU A 224 -11.60 -10.55 28.39
N LEU A 225 -11.11 -10.28 29.61
CA LEU A 225 -11.68 -10.83 30.84
C LEU A 225 -13.12 -10.37 31.07
N VAL A 226 -13.41 -9.09 30.84
CA VAL A 226 -14.78 -8.57 30.95
C VAL A 226 -15.73 -9.18 29.92
N LEU A 227 -15.26 -9.41 28.70
CA LEU A 227 -16.04 -10.07 27.65
C LEU A 227 -16.26 -11.57 27.93
N TRP A 228 -15.29 -12.22 28.54
CA TRP A 228 -15.34 -13.65 28.89
C TRP A 228 -16.27 -13.91 30.09
N LEU A 229 -16.39 -12.93 31.01
CA LEU A 229 -17.25 -13.01 32.20
C LEU A 229 -18.72 -12.62 31.92
N ARG A 230 -19.03 -12.16 30.72
CA ARG A 230 -20.41 -11.89 30.24
C ARG A 230 -20.98 -13.09 29.50
#